data_b9a2480630135cbed5ecdf09c10bd990
#
_entry.id   b9a2480630135cbed5ecdf09c10bd990
#
_cell.length_a   1.000
_cell.length_b   1.000
_cell.length_c   1.000
_cell.angle_alpha   90.00
_cell.angle_beta   90.00
_cell.angle_gamma   90.00
#
_symmetry.space_group_name_H-M   'P 1'
#
loop_
_entity.id
_entity.type
_entity.pdbx_description
1 polymer ?
#
loop_
_entity_poly.entity_id
_entity_poly.type
_entity_poly.pdbx_seq_one_letter_code
_entity_poly.pdbx_strand_id
1 'polypeptide(L)'
;MKLSKRWSTSLLAHYENETKAHDSNDDGFADIPRVEQYNLWNRWAYMGDRYVFQAGIKVLTEDRNSGQVGHGKMPLTDPYKISIGTDRYEAFTKNAYIFNKEKNTNLALILSGSLHKQDALYGRKIYDVDQHNAYASLLFETELTKRQSLSAGLSFNYDSYDQHYRLDNDAAQPLTKKFTKEAVPGAYVQYTYNWDDKLVLMGGIRGDHSSEYGYFVTPRFHVKYNPNEYVHFRLSAGKGYRTNHVLAENNYLLASSRRIDIAKRLDQDEAWNYGASTSAYIPLFGKTLNLNAEYYYTDFSKQVVVDMDTDPHAVLFYNLHGRSYSQVVQVEASYPFFPGFTLPRLTVGRMPRRITTES
;
A
#
# COMPACT_ATOMS: atom_id res chain seq x y z
N MET A 1 4.12 -20.05 17.76
CA MET A 1 4.40 -21.33 18.47
C MET A 1 5.52 -22.09 17.77
N LYS A 2 6.51 -22.58 18.51
CA LYS A 2 7.60 -23.42 17.97
C LYS A 2 7.19 -24.87 18.09
N LEU A 3 7.06 -25.59 16.97
CA LEU A 3 6.65 -27.01 16.94
C LEU A 3 7.84 -27.95 17.02
N SER A 4 8.99 -27.55 16.45
CA SER A 4 10.25 -28.28 16.52
C SER A 4 11.43 -27.33 16.36
N LYS A 5 12.67 -27.85 16.27
CA LYS A 5 13.86 -27.02 15.98
C LYS A 5 13.78 -26.30 14.63
N ARG A 6 13.03 -26.84 13.66
CA ARG A 6 12.94 -26.33 12.28
C ARG A 6 11.56 -25.82 11.90
N TRP A 7 10.49 -26.19 12.61
CA TRP A 7 9.12 -25.81 12.30
C TRP A 7 8.54 -24.85 13.33
N SER A 8 7.89 -23.81 12.84
CA SER A 8 7.08 -22.90 13.67
C SER A 8 5.77 -22.54 12.98
N THR A 9 4.77 -22.21 13.78
CA THR A 9 3.48 -21.70 13.30
C THR A 9 3.04 -20.51 14.11
N SER A 10 2.29 -19.62 13.50
CA SER A 10 1.62 -18.49 14.14
C SER A 10 0.15 -18.49 13.74
N LEU A 11 -0.73 -18.35 14.71
CA LEU A 11 -2.16 -18.18 14.52
C LEU A 11 -2.55 -16.84 15.15
N LEU A 12 -3.20 -15.97 14.40
CA LEU A 12 -3.82 -14.75 14.87
C LEU A 12 -5.29 -14.80 14.52
N ALA A 13 -6.13 -14.50 15.49
CA ALA A 13 -7.56 -14.37 15.31
C ALA A 13 -7.99 -13.03 15.90
N HIS A 14 -8.85 -12.33 15.19
CA HIS A 14 -9.45 -11.08 15.64
C HIS A 14 -10.95 -11.17 15.37
N TYR A 15 -11.72 -10.75 16.35
CA TYR A 15 -13.16 -10.56 16.26
C TYR A 15 -13.51 -9.19 16.76
N GLU A 16 -14.33 -8.47 16.01
CA GLU A 16 -14.88 -7.18 16.38
C GLU A 16 -16.40 -7.22 16.19
N ASN A 17 -17.12 -6.67 17.15
CA ASN A 17 -18.58 -6.56 17.06
C ASN A 17 -19.05 -5.27 17.74
N GLU A 18 -19.30 -4.23 16.94
CA GLU A 18 -19.96 -3.00 17.37
C GLU A 18 -21.40 -2.99 16.87
N THR A 19 -22.33 -3.19 17.79
CA THR A 19 -23.77 -3.34 17.44
C THR A 19 -24.57 -2.05 17.63
N LYS A 20 -24.00 -1.06 18.35
CA LYS A 20 -24.71 0.16 18.68
C LYS A 20 -24.48 1.24 17.61
N ALA A 21 -25.51 1.95 17.28
CA ALA A 21 -25.39 3.21 16.54
C ALA A 21 -25.09 4.33 17.55
N HIS A 22 -23.97 5.01 17.34
CA HIS A 22 -23.59 6.17 18.12
C HIS A 22 -23.83 7.42 17.29
N ASP A 23 -24.58 8.36 17.83
CA ASP A 23 -24.84 9.70 17.30
C ASP A 23 -24.60 10.66 18.48
N SER A 24 -23.37 11.16 18.61
CA SER A 24 -22.93 11.96 19.77
C SER A 24 -23.19 13.45 19.57
N ASN A 25 -23.43 13.87 18.33
CA ASN A 25 -23.67 15.26 17.95
C ASN A 25 -25.14 15.54 17.63
N ASP A 26 -26.01 14.51 17.74
CA ASP A 26 -27.45 14.58 17.51
C ASP A 26 -27.86 15.10 16.12
N ASP A 27 -27.05 14.79 15.08
CA ASP A 27 -27.34 15.16 13.70
C ASP A 27 -28.20 14.14 12.94
N GLY A 28 -28.49 13.01 13.56
CA GLY A 28 -29.29 11.94 12.98
C GLY A 28 -28.51 10.96 12.13
N PHE A 29 -27.18 11.02 12.13
CA PHE A 29 -26.30 10.06 11.48
C PHE A 29 -25.42 9.33 12.49
N ALA A 30 -25.06 8.11 12.17
CA ALA A 30 -24.13 7.35 12.99
C ALA A 30 -22.70 7.88 12.81
N ASP A 31 -22.05 8.33 13.89
CA ASP A 31 -20.65 8.78 13.94
C ASP A 31 -19.66 7.63 13.66
N ILE A 32 -20.04 6.42 14.11
CA ILE A 32 -19.25 5.20 13.99
C ILE A 32 -20.11 4.12 13.36
N PRO A 33 -19.63 3.41 12.34
CA PRO A 33 -20.36 2.30 11.76
C PRO A 33 -20.52 1.15 12.77
N ARG A 34 -21.63 0.45 12.70
CA ARG A 34 -21.75 -0.88 13.28
C ARG A 34 -20.89 -1.81 12.47
N VAL A 35 -20.07 -2.62 13.15
CA VAL A 35 -19.11 -3.52 12.51
C VAL A 35 -19.26 -4.91 13.09
N GLU A 36 -19.30 -5.90 12.22
CA GLU A 36 -19.05 -7.28 12.59
C GLU A 36 -17.91 -7.79 11.71
N GLN A 37 -16.77 -8.18 12.34
CA GLN A 37 -15.58 -8.62 11.61
C GLN A 37 -15.01 -9.89 12.21
N TYR A 38 -14.66 -10.80 11.35
CA TYR A 38 -13.88 -12.01 11.65
C TYR A 38 -12.60 -11.97 10.81
N ASN A 39 -11.45 -12.07 11.45
CA ASN A 39 -10.16 -12.08 10.75
C ASN A 39 -9.29 -13.20 11.34
N LEU A 40 -8.91 -14.14 10.49
CA LEU A 40 -8.06 -15.28 10.85
C LEU A 40 -6.83 -15.28 9.96
N TRP A 41 -5.66 -15.39 10.56
CA TRP A 41 -4.40 -15.53 9.86
C TRP A 41 -3.59 -16.67 10.45
N ASN A 42 -3.15 -17.59 9.59
CA ASN A 42 -2.28 -18.69 9.98
C ASN A 42 -1.04 -18.72 9.09
N ARG A 43 0.13 -18.83 9.69
CA ARG A 43 1.41 -18.93 9.00
C ARG A 43 2.21 -20.10 9.51
N TRP A 44 2.84 -20.81 8.61
CA TRP A 44 3.80 -21.88 8.85
C TRP A 44 5.17 -21.47 8.32
N ALA A 45 6.22 -21.83 9.04
CA ALA A 45 7.59 -21.61 8.61
C ALA A 45 8.45 -22.84 8.93
N TYR A 46 9.28 -23.18 7.95
CA TYR A 46 10.32 -24.20 8.07
C TYR A 46 11.69 -23.56 7.81
N MET A 47 12.63 -23.77 8.71
CA MET A 47 14.00 -23.28 8.64
C MET A 47 14.96 -24.47 8.64
N GLY A 48 15.34 -24.95 7.46
CA GLY A 48 16.36 -25.97 7.26
C GLY A 48 17.74 -25.37 7.00
N ASP A 49 18.74 -26.23 6.79
CA ASP A 49 20.12 -25.76 6.58
C ASP A 49 20.32 -25.12 5.20
N ARG A 50 19.60 -25.58 4.20
CA ARG A 50 19.66 -25.08 2.81
C ARG A 50 18.30 -24.73 2.25
N TYR A 51 17.23 -25.11 2.89
CA TYR A 51 15.88 -24.84 2.42
C TYR A 51 15.08 -24.11 3.48
N VAL A 52 14.49 -23.00 3.07
CA VAL A 52 13.59 -22.17 3.89
C VAL A 52 12.24 -22.13 3.21
N PHE A 53 11.20 -22.40 3.98
CA PHE A 53 9.83 -22.39 3.51
C PHE A 53 8.97 -21.55 4.44
N GLN A 54 8.06 -20.78 3.86
CA GLN A 54 6.96 -20.13 4.57
C GLN A 54 5.69 -20.26 3.74
N ALA A 55 4.58 -20.54 4.39
CA ALA A 55 3.26 -20.45 3.78
C ALA A 55 2.28 -19.84 4.77
N GLY A 56 1.27 -19.17 4.26
CA GLY A 56 0.24 -18.57 5.10
C GLY A 56 -1.07 -18.43 4.34
N ILE A 57 -2.14 -18.45 5.13
CA ILE A 57 -3.50 -18.15 4.68
C ILE A 57 -4.08 -17.05 5.58
N LYS A 58 -4.91 -16.19 4.98
CA LYS A 58 -5.70 -15.20 5.69
C LYS A 58 -7.13 -15.23 5.18
N VAL A 59 -8.06 -15.14 6.11
CA VAL A 59 -9.49 -15.01 5.84
C VAL A 59 -10.01 -13.82 6.62
N LEU A 60 -10.71 -12.95 5.94
CA LEU A 60 -11.40 -11.82 6.54
C LEU A 60 -12.83 -11.81 5.97
N THR A 61 -13.81 -11.68 6.86
CA THR A 61 -15.18 -11.33 6.51
C THR A 61 -15.61 -10.18 7.41
N GLU A 62 -16.24 -9.17 6.82
CA GLU A 62 -16.60 -7.95 7.52
C GLU A 62 -17.91 -7.37 6.95
N ASP A 63 -18.83 -7.01 7.87
CA ASP A 63 -20.03 -6.25 7.56
C ASP A 63 -19.98 -4.91 8.31
N ARG A 64 -20.08 -3.80 7.55
CA ARG A 64 -20.17 -2.44 8.09
C ARG A 64 -21.48 -1.80 7.71
N ASN A 65 -22.19 -1.26 8.70
CA ASN A 65 -23.47 -0.61 8.50
C ASN A 65 -23.48 0.75 9.19
N SER A 66 -23.84 1.81 8.45
CA SER A 66 -23.92 3.18 8.92
C SER A 66 -25.08 3.92 8.23
N GLY A 67 -25.18 5.22 8.42
CA GLY A 67 -26.18 6.09 7.82
C GLY A 67 -27.07 6.75 8.85
N GLN A 68 -28.31 7.05 8.48
CA GLN A 68 -29.24 7.72 9.35
C GLN A 68 -29.71 6.83 10.51
N VAL A 69 -29.70 7.40 11.71
CA VAL A 69 -30.27 6.85 12.94
C VAL A 69 -31.46 7.72 13.35
N GLY A 70 -32.58 7.09 13.71
CA GLY A 70 -33.80 7.85 14.08
C GLY A 70 -33.63 8.58 15.40
N HIS A 71 -34.07 9.83 15.48
CA HIS A 71 -34.26 10.54 16.73
C HIS A 71 -35.60 10.19 17.35
N GLY A 72 -35.60 9.68 18.55
CA GLY A 72 -36.82 9.40 19.31
C GLY A 72 -37.60 8.18 18.84
N LYS A 73 -38.93 8.19 19.05
CA LYS A 73 -39.83 7.04 18.83
C LYS A 73 -40.36 6.88 17.43
N MET A 74 -40.12 7.84 16.51
CA MET A 74 -40.64 7.74 15.15
C MET A 74 -39.66 6.98 14.24
N PRO A 75 -40.11 5.89 13.61
CA PRO A 75 -39.27 5.21 12.60
C PRO A 75 -39.06 6.13 11.39
N LEU A 76 -37.83 6.17 10.87
CA LEU A 76 -37.55 6.88 9.63
C LEU A 76 -38.19 6.14 8.45
N THR A 77 -38.87 6.92 7.58
CA THR A 77 -39.34 6.40 6.31
C THR A 77 -38.21 6.53 5.29
N ASP A 78 -37.70 5.40 4.76
CA ASP A 78 -36.64 5.33 3.76
C ASP A 78 -35.31 6.02 4.22
N PRO A 79 -34.70 5.61 5.34
CA PRO A 79 -33.47 6.24 5.84
C PRO A 79 -32.32 6.03 4.88
N TYR A 80 -31.42 7.02 4.79
CA TYR A 80 -30.15 6.86 4.10
C TYR A 80 -29.30 5.79 4.81
N LYS A 81 -28.88 4.77 4.07
CA LYS A 81 -28.08 3.66 4.59
C LYS A 81 -26.77 3.53 3.84
N ILE A 82 -25.72 3.23 4.57
CA ILE A 82 -24.45 2.74 4.04
C ILE A 82 -24.27 1.31 4.55
N SER A 83 -24.09 0.38 3.64
CA SER A 83 -23.82 -1.03 3.96
C SER A 83 -22.67 -1.52 3.10
N ILE A 84 -21.62 -2.08 3.73
CA ILE A 84 -20.45 -2.58 3.04
C ILE A 84 -20.15 -3.97 3.60
N GLY A 85 -20.34 -4.99 2.77
CA GLY A 85 -19.92 -6.37 3.03
C GLY A 85 -18.59 -6.63 2.34
N THR A 86 -17.65 -7.26 3.03
CA THR A 86 -16.31 -7.56 2.49
C THR A 86 -15.91 -8.99 2.85
N ASP A 87 -15.59 -9.79 1.83
CA ASP A 87 -14.94 -11.09 2.00
C ASP A 87 -13.57 -11.06 1.33
N ARG A 88 -12.52 -11.49 2.06
CA ARG A 88 -11.17 -11.52 1.53
C ARG A 88 -10.43 -12.79 1.94
N TYR A 89 -9.92 -13.50 0.96
CA TYR A 89 -9.12 -14.70 1.11
C TYR A 89 -7.75 -14.45 0.50
N GLU A 90 -6.70 -14.72 1.27
CA GLU A 90 -5.31 -14.57 0.80
C GLU A 90 -4.53 -15.84 1.10
N ALA A 91 -3.64 -16.21 0.20
CA ALA A 91 -2.68 -17.27 0.42
C ALA A 91 -1.33 -16.88 -0.17
N PHE A 92 -0.26 -17.32 0.48
CA PHE A 92 1.09 -17.15 -0.06
C PHE A 92 1.98 -18.34 0.29
N THR A 93 3.02 -18.53 -0.53
CA THR A 93 4.16 -19.37 -0.21
C THR A 93 5.45 -18.70 -0.63
N LYS A 94 6.50 -18.88 0.20
CA LYS A 94 7.87 -18.45 -0.06
C LYS A 94 8.77 -19.64 0.12
N ASN A 95 9.52 -19.97 -0.92
CA ASN A 95 10.43 -21.11 -0.95
C ASN A 95 11.81 -20.56 -1.33
N ALA A 96 12.83 -20.84 -0.53
CA ALA A 96 14.19 -20.44 -0.87
C ALA A 96 15.13 -21.63 -0.71
N TYR A 97 15.99 -21.81 -1.70
CA TYR A 97 17.04 -22.82 -1.66
C TYR A 97 18.41 -22.16 -1.71
N ILE A 98 19.26 -22.47 -0.73
CA ILE A 98 20.60 -21.93 -0.57
C ILE A 98 21.60 -22.91 -1.21
N PHE A 99 22.16 -22.54 -2.37
CA PHE A 99 23.15 -23.33 -3.10
C PHE A 99 24.53 -23.23 -2.44
N ASN A 100 24.91 -22.00 -2.06
CA ASN A 100 26.20 -21.73 -1.44
C ASN A 100 26.04 -20.74 -0.29
N LYS A 101 26.37 -21.16 0.93
CA LYS A 101 26.26 -20.35 2.14
C LYS A 101 27.36 -19.28 2.23
N GLU A 102 28.55 -19.57 1.72
CA GLU A 102 29.69 -18.66 1.78
C GLU A 102 29.50 -17.44 0.86
N LYS A 103 28.85 -17.67 -0.28
CA LYS A 103 28.53 -16.62 -1.27
C LYS A 103 27.09 -16.15 -1.18
N ASN A 104 26.33 -16.54 -0.17
CA ASN A 104 24.90 -16.25 -0.06
C ASN A 104 24.12 -16.53 -1.36
N THR A 105 24.58 -17.54 -2.16
CA THR A 105 23.94 -17.86 -3.42
C THR A 105 22.64 -18.61 -3.15
N ASN A 106 21.53 -18.01 -3.51
CA ASN A 106 20.20 -18.57 -3.28
C ASN A 106 19.26 -18.28 -4.45
N LEU A 107 18.23 -19.09 -4.51
CA LEU A 107 17.08 -18.92 -5.40
C LEU A 107 15.81 -18.99 -4.56
N ALA A 108 14.96 -17.96 -4.68
CA ALA A 108 13.70 -17.90 -3.97
C ALA A 108 12.52 -17.81 -4.94
N LEU A 109 11.49 -18.60 -4.69
CA LEU A 109 10.20 -18.53 -5.37
C LEU A 109 9.15 -18.03 -4.39
N ILE A 110 8.48 -16.95 -4.76
CA ILE A 110 7.34 -16.38 -4.03
C ILE A 110 6.10 -16.54 -4.90
N LEU A 111 5.06 -17.11 -4.34
CA LEU A 111 3.74 -17.18 -4.94
C LEU A 111 2.74 -16.59 -3.96
N SER A 112 1.82 -15.77 -4.44
CA SER A 112 0.70 -15.31 -3.64
C SER A 112 -0.53 -15.08 -4.50
N GLY A 113 -1.69 -15.14 -3.86
CA GLY A 113 -2.95 -14.83 -4.50
C GLY A 113 -3.96 -14.31 -3.49
N SER A 114 -4.89 -13.50 -3.97
CA SER A 114 -6.02 -13.03 -3.18
C SER A 114 -7.29 -13.01 -4.00
N LEU A 115 -8.39 -13.30 -3.31
CA LEU A 115 -9.76 -13.10 -3.76
C LEU A 115 -10.36 -12.06 -2.83
N HIS A 116 -10.92 -10.99 -3.38
CA HIS A 116 -11.55 -9.94 -2.61
C HIS A 116 -12.90 -9.63 -3.25
N LYS A 117 -13.94 -9.80 -2.47
CA LYS A 117 -15.30 -9.43 -2.83
C LYS A 117 -15.77 -8.31 -1.93
N GLN A 118 -16.34 -7.28 -2.50
CA GLN A 118 -16.99 -6.21 -1.77
C GLN A 118 -18.35 -5.89 -2.42
N ASP A 119 -19.41 -5.90 -1.59
CA ASP A 119 -20.74 -5.46 -1.95
C ASP A 119 -21.01 -4.17 -1.16
N ALA A 120 -21.14 -3.01 -1.83
CA ALA A 120 -21.25 -1.73 -1.17
C ALA A 120 -22.46 -0.91 -1.66
N LEU A 121 -23.29 -0.52 -0.70
CA LEU A 121 -24.46 0.35 -0.87
C LEU A 121 -24.22 1.68 -0.17
N TYR A 122 -24.43 2.79 -0.88
CA TYR A 122 -24.37 4.16 -0.38
C TYR A 122 -25.69 4.88 -0.72
N GLY A 123 -26.71 4.72 0.11
CA GLY A 123 -28.08 5.16 -0.18
C GLY A 123 -28.65 4.39 -1.36
N ARG A 124 -28.66 5.00 -2.55
CA ARG A 124 -29.13 4.36 -3.80
C ARG A 124 -27.98 4.04 -4.77
N LYS A 125 -26.77 4.52 -4.49
CA LYS A 125 -25.56 4.21 -5.26
C LYS A 125 -25.02 2.85 -4.83
N ILE A 126 -24.51 2.10 -5.80
CA ILE A 126 -24.01 0.73 -5.61
C ILE A 126 -22.61 0.63 -6.19
N TYR A 127 -21.75 -0.08 -5.50
CA TYR A 127 -20.46 -0.51 -6.01
C TYR A 127 -20.13 -1.91 -5.50
N ASP A 128 -20.27 -2.88 -6.38
CA ASP A 128 -19.94 -4.27 -6.10
C ASP A 128 -18.71 -4.64 -6.94
N VAL A 129 -17.77 -5.34 -6.35
CA VAL A 129 -16.54 -5.76 -7.03
C VAL A 129 -16.08 -7.13 -6.58
N ASP A 130 -15.74 -7.97 -7.56
CA ASP A 130 -14.97 -9.19 -7.39
C ASP A 130 -13.56 -8.96 -7.97
N GLN A 131 -12.55 -8.91 -7.10
CA GLN A 131 -11.15 -8.74 -7.47
C GLN A 131 -10.38 -10.04 -7.27
N HIS A 132 -9.60 -10.41 -8.28
CA HIS A 132 -8.67 -11.54 -8.20
C HIS A 132 -7.26 -11.04 -8.48
N ASN A 133 -6.34 -11.39 -7.58
CA ASN A 133 -4.91 -11.12 -7.77
C ASN A 133 -4.12 -12.42 -7.72
N ALA A 134 -3.13 -12.56 -8.60
CA ALA A 134 -2.12 -13.62 -8.56
C ALA A 134 -0.73 -13.01 -8.83
N TYR A 135 0.22 -13.37 -7.98
CA TYR A 135 1.59 -12.89 -8.07
C TYR A 135 2.58 -14.05 -7.99
N ALA A 136 3.57 -14.05 -8.87
CA ALA A 136 4.71 -14.96 -8.86
C ALA A 136 6.01 -14.17 -8.98
N SER A 137 7.04 -14.55 -8.23
CA SER A 137 8.37 -13.94 -8.34
C SER A 137 9.45 -14.98 -8.10
N LEU A 138 10.40 -15.04 -8.99
CA LEU A 138 11.62 -15.84 -8.90
C LEU A 138 12.79 -14.90 -8.72
N LEU A 139 13.52 -15.05 -7.60
CA LEU A 139 14.62 -14.17 -7.21
C LEU A 139 15.90 -14.99 -7.08
N PHE A 140 16.95 -14.55 -7.72
CA PHE A 140 18.29 -15.08 -7.59
C PHE A 140 19.18 -14.02 -6.93
N GLU A 141 19.95 -14.43 -5.92
CA GLU A 141 20.91 -13.57 -5.23
C GLU A 141 22.24 -14.30 -5.09
N THR A 142 23.35 -13.55 -5.21
CA THR A 142 24.69 -14.07 -4.96
C THR A 142 25.68 -12.96 -4.60
N GLU A 143 26.64 -13.26 -3.75
CA GLU A 143 27.82 -12.45 -3.54
C GLU A 143 28.89 -12.81 -4.59
N LEU A 144 29.21 -11.86 -5.46
CA LEU A 144 30.30 -12.01 -6.44
C LEU A 144 31.67 -11.93 -5.75
N THR A 145 31.79 -11.02 -4.80
CA THR A 145 32.92 -10.83 -3.90
C THR A 145 32.41 -10.40 -2.52
N LYS A 146 33.28 -10.31 -1.51
CA LYS A 146 32.90 -9.80 -0.17
C LYS A 146 32.31 -8.39 -0.18
N ARG A 147 32.51 -7.63 -1.27
CA ARG A 147 32.03 -6.25 -1.41
C ARG A 147 30.98 -6.07 -2.50
N GLN A 148 30.68 -7.10 -3.25
CA GLN A 148 29.84 -7.00 -4.45
C GLN A 148 28.76 -8.08 -4.41
N SER A 149 27.51 -7.70 -4.55
CA SER A 149 26.39 -8.63 -4.69
C SER A 149 25.53 -8.30 -5.90
N LEU A 150 24.98 -9.35 -6.46
CA LEU A 150 24.07 -9.30 -7.59
C LEU A 150 22.74 -9.92 -7.18
N SER A 151 21.64 -9.24 -7.50
CA SER A 151 20.29 -9.75 -7.42
C SER A 151 19.63 -9.63 -8.78
N ALA A 152 18.97 -10.68 -9.24
CA ALA A 152 18.20 -10.67 -10.47
C ALA A 152 16.89 -11.44 -10.26
N GLY A 153 15.86 -11.11 -11.01
CA GLY A 153 14.59 -11.81 -10.84
C GLY A 153 13.63 -11.62 -11.98
N LEU A 154 12.67 -12.54 -12.00
CA LEU A 154 11.51 -12.51 -12.87
C LEU A 154 10.27 -12.36 -11.99
N SER A 155 9.27 -11.67 -12.49
CA SER A 155 7.99 -11.56 -11.80
C SER A 155 6.83 -11.59 -12.78
N PHE A 156 5.68 -11.96 -12.25
CA PHE A 156 4.42 -11.89 -12.95
C PHE A 156 3.35 -11.44 -11.97
N ASN A 157 2.62 -10.40 -12.31
CA ASN A 157 1.44 -9.95 -11.59
C ASN A 157 0.23 -10.03 -12.50
N TYR A 158 -0.87 -10.54 -11.97
CA TYR A 158 -2.17 -10.57 -12.64
C TYR A 158 -3.22 -10.01 -11.70
N ASP A 159 -3.97 -9.03 -12.19
CA ASP A 159 -5.12 -8.46 -11.51
C ASP A 159 -6.33 -8.48 -12.42
N SER A 160 -7.50 -8.80 -11.86
CA SER A 160 -8.77 -8.64 -12.55
C SER A 160 -9.83 -8.08 -11.61
N TYR A 161 -10.72 -7.25 -12.16
CA TYR A 161 -11.82 -6.62 -11.46
C TYR A 161 -13.10 -6.84 -12.27
N ASP A 162 -14.07 -7.51 -11.69
CA ASP A 162 -15.44 -7.56 -12.18
C ASP A 162 -16.28 -6.60 -11.33
N GLN A 163 -16.69 -5.48 -11.93
CA GLN A 163 -17.32 -4.38 -11.22
C GLN A 163 -18.75 -4.19 -11.71
N HIS A 164 -19.69 -4.12 -10.77
CA HIS A 164 -21.08 -3.78 -11.02
C HIS A 164 -21.42 -2.54 -10.21
N TYR A 165 -21.77 -1.44 -10.88
CA TYR A 165 -21.99 -0.19 -10.14
C TYR A 165 -23.11 0.67 -10.72
N ARG A 166 -23.69 1.50 -9.86
CA ARG A 166 -24.58 2.60 -10.19
C ARG A 166 -24.11 3.84 -9.43
N LEU A 167 -23.65 4.84 -10.18
CA LEU A 167 -23.08 6.08 -9.63
C LEU A 167 -24.12 7.17 -9.44
N ASP A 168 -25.35 6.94 -9.86
CA ASP A 168 -26.50 7.83 -9.75
C ASP A 168 -27.44 7.43 -8.61
N ASN A 169 -28.16 8.40 -8.06
CA ASN A 169 -29.21 8.18 -7.05
C ASN A 169 -30.56 7.72 -7.65
N ASP A 170 -30.67 7.68 -8.98
CA ASP A 170 -31.88 7.14 -9.63
C ASP A 170 -31.81 5.60 -9.62
N ALA A 171 -32.65 5.00 -8.75
CA ALA A 171 -32.73 3.56 -8.61
C ALA A 171 -33.25 2.84 -9.88
N ALA A 172 -33.88 3.55 -10.81
CA ALA A 172 -34.33 3.00 -12.08
C ALA A 172 -33.20 2.81 -13.09
N GLN A 173 -32.04 3.48 -12.89
CA GLN A 173 -30.87 3.30 -13.75
C GLN A 173 -30.30 1.89 -13.58
N PRO A 174 -30.02 1.18 -14.70
CA PRO A 174 -29.41 -0.14 -14.62
C PRO A 174 -27.98 -0.08 -14.07
N LEU A 175 -27.50 -1.21 -13.51
CA LEU A 175 -26.11 -1.35 -13.11
C LEU A 175 -25.21 -1.36 -14.35
N THR A 176 -24.14 -0.56 -14.31
CA THR A 176 -23.05 -0.66 -15.26
C THR A 176 -22.19 -1.84 -14.88
N LYS A 177 -21.87 -2.68 -15.87
CA LYS A 177 -20.93 -3.81 -15.70
C LYS A 177 -19.62 -3.47 -16.37
N LYS A 178 -18.52 -3.62 -15.66
CA LYS A 178 -17.18 -3.35 -16.20
C LYS A 178 -16.20 -4.41 -15.72
N PHE A 179 -15.68 -5.17 -16.66
CA PHE A 179 -14.59 -6.12 -16.41
C PHE A 179 -13.27 -5.53 -16.90
N THR A 180 -12.26 -5.55 -16.04
CA THR A 180 -10.88 -5.17 -16.39
C THR A 180 -9.92 -6.24 -15.90
N LYS A 181 -8.84 -6.43 -16.64
CA LYS A 181 -7.75 -7.35 -16.28
C LYS A 181 -6.43 -6.77 -16.74
N GLU A 182 -5.40 -7.00 -15.97
CA GLU A 182 -4.04 -6.60 -16.30
C GLU A 182 -3.07 -7.73 -15.96
N ALA A 183 -2.17 -8.04 -16.91
CA ALA A 183 -1.07 -8.99 -16.72
C ALA A 183 0.25 -8.24 -16.89
N VAL A 184 1.14 -8.34 -15.92
CA VAL A 184 2.41 -7.62 -15.91
C VAL A 184 3.57 -8.58 -15.63
N PRO A 185 4.11 -9.27 -16.67
CA PRO A 185 5.43 -9.89 -16.57
C PRO A 185 6.52 -8.83 -16.46
N GLY A 186 7.56 -9.14 -15.70
CA GLY A 186 8.68 -8.24 -15.49
C GLY A 186 9.97 -8.97 -15.15
N ALA A 187 11.10 -8.28 -15.40
CA ALA A 187 12.43 -8.74 -15.04
C ALA A 187 13.24 -7.58 -14.45
N TYR A 188 14.13 -7.91 -13.52
CA TYR A 188 15.04 -6.91 -12.95
C TYR A 188 16.44 -7.46 -12.75
N VAL A 189 17.39 -6.53 -12.69
CA VAL A 189 18.75 -6.77 -12.21
C VAL A 189 19.16 -5.61 -11.30
N GLN A 190 19.86 -5.95 -10.23
CA GLN A 190 20.36 -5.02 -9.23
C GLN A 190 21.77 -5.42 -8.83
N TYR A 191 22.65 -4.43 -8.80
CA TYR A 191 24.03 -4.60 -8.33
C TYR A 191 24.26 -3.73 -7.09
N THR A 192 24.93 -4.30 -6.08
CA THR A 192 25.30 -3.59 -4.86
C THR A 192 26.80 -3.69 -4.63
N TYR A 193 27.42 -2.54 -4.41
CA TYR A 193 28.81 -2.42 -3.95
C TYR A 193 28.83 -1.94 -2.50
N ASN A 194 29.44 -2.70 -1.62
CA ASN A 194 29.58 -2.39 -0.20
C ASN A 194 31.08 -2.25 0.16
N TRP A 195 31.50 -1.04 0.45
CA TRP A 195 32.83 -0.76 0.95
C TRP A 195 32.80 -0.69 2.47
N ASP A 196 33.00 -1.87 3.10
CA ASP A 196 33.18 -2.05 4.54
C ASP A 196 32.09 -1.31 5.38
N ASP A 197 30.85 -1.35 4.91
CA ASP A 197 29.68 -0.63 5.44
C ASP A 197 29.82 0.89 5.52
N LYS A 198 30.98 1.43 5.18
CA LYS A 198 31.25 2.87 5.12
C LYS A 198 30.57 3.54 3.93
N LEU A 199 30.60 2.88 2.77
CA LEU A 199 29.91 3.33 1.57
C LEU A 199 29.21 2.14 0.91
N VAL A 200 27.89 2.23 0.77
CA VAL A 200 27.10 1.26 0.01
C VAL A 200 26.45 1.95 -1.18
N LEU A 201 26.71 1.44 -2.37
CA LEU A 201 26.13 1.90 -3.63
C LEU A 201 25.26 0.77 -4.19
N MET A 202 24.02 1.06 -4.50
CA MET A 202 23.11 0.11 -5.14
C MET A 202 22.50 0.77 -6.37
N GLY A 203 22.58 0.07 -7.50
CA GLY A 203 21.92 0.44 -8.75
C GLY A 203 21.13 -0.73 -9.28
N GLY A 204 19.95 -0.48 -9.78
CA GLY A 204 19.10 -1.49 -10.38
C GLY A 204 18.22 -0.94 -11.49
N ILE A 205 17.83 -1.82 -12.37
CA ILE A 205 16.89 -1.54 -13.44
C ILE A 205 15.88 -2.68 -13.53
N ARG A 206 14.62 -2.33 -13.72
CA ARG A 206 13.52 -3.26 -13.92
C ARG A 206 12.76 -2.87 -15.19
N GLY A 207 12.43 -3.86 -16.00
CA GLY A 207 11.55 -3.72 -17.15
C GLY A 207 10.29 -4.55 -16.94
N ASP A 208 9.15 -3.98 -17.22
CA ASP A 208 7.84 -4.61 -17.13
C ASP A 208 7.05 -4.37 -18.41
N HIS A 209 6.09 -5.26 -18.70
CA HIS A 209 5.14 -5.11 -19.78
C HIS A 209 3.72 -5.28 -19.25
N SER A 210 2.97 -4.19 -19.20
CA SER A 210 1.54 -4.24 -18.90
C SER A 210 0.74 -4.60 -20.14
N SER A 211 -0.20 -5.53 -20.02
CA SER A 211 -1.13 -5.87 -21.10
C SER A 211 -2.04 -4.70 -21.52
N GLU A 212 -2.21 -3.70 -20.64
CA GLU A 212 -3.07 -2.53 -20.86
C GLU A 212 -2.28 -1.28 -21.29
N TYR A 213 -1.08 -1.07 -20.71
CA TYR A 213 -0.32 0.18 -20.83
C TYR A 213 1.00 0.04 -21.57
N GLY A 214 1.40 -1.20 -21.95
CA GLY A 214 2.61 -1.46 -22.69
C GLY A 214 3.86 -1.53 -21.83
N TYR A 215 5.03 -1.19 -22.40
CA TYR A 215 6.33 -1.33 -21.74
C TYR A 215 6.68 -0.13 -20.88
N PHE A 216 7.29 -0.40 -19.73
CA PHE A 216 7.87 0.63 -18.87
C PHE A 216 9.13 0.12 -18.17
N VAL A 217 10.00 1.09 -17.82
CA VAL A 217 11.28 0.81 -17.17
C VAL A 217 11.41 1.65 -15.91
N THR A 218 11.80 0.99 -14.82
CA THR A 218 11.96 1.60 -13.50
C THR A 218 13.40 1.49 -13.02
N PRO A 219 14.26 2.48 -13.31
CA PRO A 219 15.59 2.56 -12.73
C PRO A 219 15.49 2.94 -11.24
N ARG A 220 16.44 2.42 -10.44
CA ARG A 220 16.56 2.69 -9.01
C ARG A 220 18.00 2.84 -8.61
N PHE A 221 18.28 3.81 -7.76
CA PHE A 221 19.61 4.09 -7.24
C PHE A 221 19.54 4.44 -5.76
N HIS A 222 20.47 3.88 -4.95
CA HIS A 222 20.60 4.21 -3.54
C HIS A 222 22.07 4.35 -3.16
N VAL A 223 22.35 5.32 -2.31
CA VAL A 223 23.64 5.53 -1.67
C VAL A 223 23.44 5.55 -0.16
N LYS A 224 24.25 4.79 0.56
CA LYS A 224 24.39 4.92 2.01
C LYS A 224 25.84 5.27 2.32
N TYR A 225 26.05 6.32 3.11
CA TYR A 225 27.38 6.74 3.54
C TYR A 225 27.42 6.89 5.06
N ASN A 226 28.30 6.15 5.70
CA ASN A 226 28.52 6.15 7.15
C ASN A 226 29.93 6.72 7.41
N PRO A 227 30.11 8.03 7.58
CA PRO A 227 31.44 8.61 7.88
C PRO A 227 32.01 8.09 9.19
N ASN A 228 31.15 7.80 10.16
CA ASN A 228 31.47 7.21 11.45
C ASN A 228 30.26 6.42 11.99
N GLU A 229 30.36 5.88 13.19
CA GLU A 229 29.31 5.10 13.85
C GLU A 229 28.10 5.93 14.34
N TYR A 230 28.23 7.25 14.39
CA TYR A 230 27.21 8.16 14.91
C TYR A 230 26.36 8.80 13.84
N VAL A 231 26.84 8.90 12.60
CA VAL A 231 26.14 9.63 11.54
C VAL A 231 26.02 8.78 10.29
N HIS A 232 24.81 8.72 9.76
CA HIS A 232 24.47 7.98 8.56
C HIS A 232 23.72 8.84 7.58
N PHE A 233 24.16 8.88 6.33
CA PHE A 233 23.49 9.55 5.23
C PHE A 233 22.95 8.52 4.25
N ARG A 234 21.77 8.80 3.69
CA ARG A 234 21.19 8.02 2.60
C ARG A 234 20.64 8.94 1.53
N LEU A 235 20.88 8.58 0.28
CA LEU A 235 20.27 9.18 -0.89
C LEU A 235 19.58 8.10 -1.69
N SER A 236 18.45 8.43 -2.29
CA SER A 236 17.73 7.54 -3.18
C SER A 236 17.15 8.28 -4.36
N ALA A 237 17.07 7.62 -5.49
CA ALA A 237 16.35 8.08 -6.67
C ALA A 237 15.74 6.86 -7.36
N GLY A 238 14.49 6.98 -7.82
CA GLY A 238 13.83 5.89 -8.53
C GLY A 238 12.57 6.32 -9.24
N LYS A 239 12.26 5.64 -10.32
CA LYS A 239 11.05 5.80 -11.11
C LYS A 239 10.03 4.73 -10.71
N GLY A 240 8.75 5.09 -10.69
CA GLY A 240 7.66 4.17 -10.39
C GLY A 240 6.45 4.40 -11.28
N TYR A 241 5.63 3.36 -11.40
CA TYR A 241 4.35 3.36 -12.11
C TYR A 241 3.27 2.76 -11.21
N ARG A 242 2.04 3.22 -11.39
CA ARG A 242 0.87 2.69 -10.69
C ARG A 242 -0.34 2.70 -11.62
N THR A 243 -1.02 1.57 -11.73
CA THR A 243 -2.34 1.48 -12.36
C THR A 243 -3.41 2.02 -11.42
N ASN A 244 -4.31 2.85 -11.92
CA ASN A 244 -5.36 3.48 -11.16
C ASN A 244 -6.68 2.68 -11.26
N HIS A 245 -7.22 2.23 -10.13
CA HIS A 245 -8.53 1.61 -10.02
C HIS A 245 -9.48 2.58 -9.29
N VAL A 246 -9.85 3.67 -9.97
CA VAL A 246 -10.46 4.86 -9.33
C VAL A 246 -11.68 4.56 -8.49
N LEU A 247 -12.59 3.66 -8.90
CA LEU A 247 -13.76 3.31 -8.10
C LEU A 247 -13.38 2.41 -6.92
N ALA A 248 -12.53 1.39 -7.12
CA ALA A 248 -12.08 0.51 -6.05
C ALA A 248 -11.33 1.27 -4.95
N GLU A 249 -10.54 2.28 -5.33
CA GLU A 249 -9.74 3.09 -4.41
C GLU A 249 -10.53 4.22 -3.74
N ASN A 250 -11.65 4.67 -4.36
CA ASN A 250 -12.39 5.88 -3.95
C ASN A 250 -13.90 5.66 -3.83
N ASN A 251 -14.36 4.43 -3.61
CA ASN A 251 -15.80 4.12 -3.52
C ASN A 251 -16.49 4.84 -2.35
N TYR A 252 -15.76 5.25 -1.31
CA TYR A 252 -16.27 6.06 -0.21
C TYR A 252 -16.85 7.41 -0.66
N LEU A 253 -16.43 7.94 -1.83
CA LEU A 253 -16.99 9.17 -2.42
C LEU A 253 -18.44 9.00 -2.87
N LEU A 254 -18.90 7.76 -3.03
CA LEU A 254 -20.30 7.46 -3.32
C LEU A 254 -21.23 7.81 -2.15
N ALA A 255 -20.70 7.93 -0.92
CA ALA A 255 -21.47 8.38 0.24
C ALA A 255 -21.98 9.83 0.10
N SER A 256 -21.35 10.64 -0.76
CA SER A 256 -21.78 12.00 -1.03
C SER A 256 -22.89 12.05 -2.08
N SER A 257 -23.64 13.17 -2.11
CA SER A 257 -24.65 13.46 -3.15
C SER A 257 -24.04 13.85 -4.51
N ARG A 258 -22.72 14.04 -4.57
CA ARG A 258 -22.02 14.48 -5.78
C ARG A 258 -22.12 13.45 -6.90
N ARG A 259 -22.22 13.94 -8.13
CA ARG A 259 -22.10 13.13 -9.34
C ARG A 259 -20.63 12.67 -9.47
N ILE A 260 -20.44 11.45 -9.93
CA ILE A 260 -19.09 10.91 -10.17
C ILE A 260 -18.87 10.86 -11.68
N ASP A 261 -17.92 11.66 -12.16
CA ASP A 261 -17.55 11.74 -13.56
C ASP A 261 -16.13 11.18 -13.75
N ILE A 262 -16.01 10.12 -14.55
CA ILE A 262 -14.75 9.44 -14.82
C ILE A 262 -14.40 9.62 -16.29
N ALA A 263 -13.22 10.14 -16.59
CA ALA A 263 -12.73 10.24 -17.96
C ALA A 263 -12.69 8.86 -18.64
N LYS A 264 -13.02 8.83 -19.93
CA LYS A 264 -13.12 7.57 -20.72
C LYS A 264 -11.85 6.73 -20.66
N ARG A 265 -10.69 7.37 -20.58
CA ARG A 265 -9.38 6.71 -20.47
C ARG A 265 -8.54 7.41 -19.39
N LEU A 266 -8.10 6.62 -18.44
CA LEU A 266 -7.15 7.05 -17.44
C LEU A 266 -5.80 6.38 -17.71
N ASP A 267 -4.73 7.15 -17.58
CA ASP A 267 -3.37 6.66 -17.71
C ASP A 267 -2.88 6.04 -16.37
N GLN A 268 -1.76 5.34 -16.43
CA GLN A 268 -1.02 5.00 -15.20
C GLN A 268 -0.42 6.27 -14.60
N ASP A 269 -0.36 6.33 -13.27
CA ASP A 269 0.51 7.30 -12.60
C ASP A 269 1.97 6.93 -12.87
N GLU A 270 2.79 7.94 -13.17
CA GLU A 270 4.21 7.81 -13.40
C GLU A 270 4.94 8.91 -12.63
N ALA A 271 5.91 8.53 -11.81
CA ALA A 271 6.64 9.50 -10.98
C ALA A 271 8.11 9.12 -10.79
N TRP A 272 8.94 10.15 -10.65
CA TRP A 272 10.26 10.05 -10.06
C TRP A 272 10.20 10.43 -8.58
N ASN A 273 10.82 9.62 -7.75
CA ASN A 273 11.00 9.93 -6.34
C ASN A 273 12.48 10.10 -6.02
N TYR A 274 12.81 11.18 -5.31
CA TYR A 274 14.13 11.51 -4.82
C TYR A 274 14.06 11.63 -3.31
N GLY A 275 14.97 10.95 -2.62
CA GLY A 275 15.01 10.94 -1.16
C GLY A 275 16.40 11.27 -0.63
N ALA A 276 16.46 12.03 0.44
CA ALA A 276 17.64 12.26 1.24
C ALA A 276 17.29 12.08 2.72
N SER A 277 18.08 11.30 3.45
CA SER A 277 17.90 11.14 4.88
C SER A 277 19.22 11.13 5.64
N THR A 278 19.16 11.58 6.89
CA THR A 278 20.28 11.48 7.83
C THR A 278 19.79 10.96 9.17
N SER A 279 20.59 10.10 9.79
CA SER A 279 20.40 9.64 11.17
C SER A 279 21.64 10.01 11.96
N ALA A 280 21.47 10.60 13.14
CA ALA A 280 22.56 10.95 14.05
C ALA A 280 22.29 10.40 15.45
N TYR A 281 23.28 9.74 16.04
CA TYR A 281 23.28 9.18 17.39
C TYR A 281 24.26 9.98 18.23
N ILE A 282 23.75 10.97 18.95
CA ILE A 282 24.58 11.97 19.66
C ILE A 282 24.69 11.56 21.14
N PRO A 283 25.87 11.18 21.66
CA PRO A 283 26.06 11.00 23.08
C PRO A 283 25.80 12.30 23.83
N LEU A 284 24.85 12.29 24.76
CA LEU A 284 24.44 13.46 25.52
C LEU A 284 24.11 13.05 26.97
N PHE A 285 24.79 13.64 27.97
CA PHE A 285 24.57 13.37 29.40
C PHE A 285 24.53 11.88 29.77
N GLY A 286 25.46 11.06 29.21
CA GLY A 286 25.53 9.62 29.46
C GLY A 286 24.47 8.77 28.77
N LYS A 287 23.67 9.35 27.88
CA LYS A 287 22.63 8.70 27.07
C LYS A 287 22.79 9.11 25.61
N THR A 288 21.98 8.54 24.73
CA THR A 288 22.05 8.82 23.29
C THR A 288 20.80 9.56 22.84
N LEU A 289 20.98 10.76 22.28
CA LEU A 289 19.97 11.46 21.51
C LEU A 289 19.96 10.89 20.10
N ASN A 290 18.83 10.35 19.64
CA ASN A 290 18.64 9.88 18.29
C ASN A 290 17.90 10.98 17.50
N LEU A 291 18.51 11.43 16.41
CA LEU A 291 17.94 12.38 15.48
C LEU A 291 17.81 11.72 14.11
N ASN A 292 16.64 11.83 13.49
CA ASN A 292 16.39 11.44 12.12
C ASN A 292 15.79 12.63 11.36
N ALA A 293 16.31 12.90 10.18
CA ALA A 293 15.74 13.90 9.28
C ALA A 293 15.62 13.29 7.88
N GLU A 294 14.47 13.49 7.26
CA GLU A 294 14.16 12.93 5.95
C GLU A 294 13.53 14.00 5.06
N TYR A 295 13.90 14.00 3.81
CA TYR A 295 13.30 14.80 2.76
C TYR A 295 13.02 13.92 1.55
N TYR A 296 11.79 14.00 1.05
CA TYR A 296 11.39 13.33 -0.18
C TYR A 296 10.76 14.33 -1.14
N TYR A 297 11.14 14.24 -2.39
CA TYR A 297 10.57 14.96 -3.51
C TYR A 297 10.05 13.96 -4.54
N THR A 298 8.76 14.04 -4.86
CA THR A 298 8.14 13.21 -5.88
C THR A 298 7.64 14.11 -7.00
N ASP A 299 8.12 13.87 -8.22
CA ASP A 299 7.72 14.57 -9.44
C ASP A 299 6.87 13.64 -10.30
N PHE A 300 5.62 14.01 -10.51
CA PHE A 300 4.68 13.21 -11.29
C PHE A 300 4.73 13.65 -12.75
N SER A 301 5.18 12.76 -13.64
CA SER A 301 5.12 12.96 -15.09
C SER A 301 3.74 12.64 -15.66
N LYS A 302 3.00 11.73 -15.00
CA LYS A 302 1.57 11.45 -15.25
C LYS A 302 0.88 11.23 -13.92
N GLN A 303 -0.33 11.75 -13.79
CA GLN A 303 -1.14 11.57 -12.60
C GLN A 303 -2.63 11.62 -12.93
N VAL A 304 -3.39 10.70 -12.34
CA VAL A 304 -4.85 10.81 -12.28
C VAL A 304 -5.22 11.66 -11.08
N VAL A 305 -6.04 12.67 -11.31
CA VAL A 305 -6.53 13.58 -10.28
C VAL A 305 -7.95 13.23 -9.89
N VAL A 306 -8.21 13.31 -8.59
CA VAL A 306 -9.55 13.31 -8.00
C VAL A 306 -9.87 14.76 -7.64
N ASP A 307 -10.69 15.41 -8.45
CA ASP A 307 -11.03 16.83 -8.28
C ASP A 307 -12.41 16.96 -7.65
N MET A 308 -12.45 17.57 -6.48
CA MET A 308 -13.65 17.84 -5.69
C MET A 308 -13.92 19.34 -5.51
N ASP A 309 -13.05 20.18 -6.07
CA ASP A 309 -13.01 21.61 -5.81
C ASP A 309 -13.57 22.41 -7.00
N THR A 310 -13.36 21.94 -8.23
CA THR A 310 -13.80 22.63 -9.46
C THR A 310 -15.32 22.68 -9.58
N ASP A 311 -16.03 21.60 -9.22
CA ASP A 311 -17.49 21.56 -9.21
C ASP A 311 -17.98 21.05 -7.84
N PRO A 312 -18.70 21.86 -7.02
CA PRO A 312 -19.20 21.42 -5.72
C PRO A 312 -20.24 20.28 -5.81
N HIS A 313 -20.82 20.05 -7.00
CA HIS A 313 -21.82 19.01 -7.26
C HIS A 313 -21.26 17.75 -7.94
N ALA A 314 -19.96 17.74 -8.27
CA ALA A 314 -19.31 16.62 -8.92
C ALA A 314 -17.99 16.23 -8.27
N VAL A 315 -17.57 14.98 -8.51
CA VAL A 315 -16.21 14.50 -8.31
C VAL A 315 -15.72 14.09 -9.69
N LEU A 316 -14.62 14.69 -10.14
CA LEU A 316 -14.08 14.48 -11.46
C LEU A 316 -12.79 13.64 -11.36
N PHE A 317 -12.71 12.58 -12.17
CA PHE A 317 -11.50 11.76 -12.33
C PHE A 317 -10.95 11.96 -13.74
N TYR A 318 -9.75 12.54 -13.85
CA TYR A 318 -9.13 12.81 -15.14
C TYR A 318 -7.59 12.75 -15.06
N ASN A 319 -6.96 12.61 -16.23
CA ASN A 319 -5.51 12.72 -16.36
C ASN A 319 -5.10 14.19 -16.21
N LEU A 320 -4.18 14.48 -15.31
CA LEU A 320 -3.68 15.84 -15.11
C LEU A 320 -2.93 16.32 -16.35
N HIS A 321 -3.34 17.48 -16.88
CA HIS A 321 -2.59 18.26 -17.87
C HIS A 321 -1.86 19.36 -17.12
N GLY A 322 -0.55 19.17 -16.83
CA GLY A 322 0.24 20.12 -16.06
C GLY A 322 1.29 19.43 -15.20
N ARG A 323 1.86 20.17 -14.26
CA ARG A 323 2.89 19.65 -13.35
C ARG A 323 2.31 19.36 -11.97
N SER A 324 2.67 18.22 -11.43
CA SER A 324 2.35 17.86 -10.06
C SER A 324 3.59 17.36 -9.35
N TYR A 325 3.78 17.81 -8.12
CA TYR A 325 4.85 17.31 -7.27
C TYR A 325 4.41 17.26 -5.81
N SER A 326 5.08 16.43 -5.03
CA SER A 326 4.92 16.36 -3.59
C SER A 326 6.27 16.49 -2.91
N GLN A 327 6.29 17.20 -1.80
CA GLN A 327 7.46 17.33 -0.93
C GLN A 327 7.09 16.88 0.47
N VAL A 328 7.93 16.06 1.08
CA VAL A 328 7.74 15.60 2.44
C VAL A 328 9.02 15.88 3.22
N VAL A 329 8.89 16.60 4.32
CA VAL A 329 9.96 16.80 5.30
C VAL A 329 9.53 16.17 6.61
N GLN A 330 10.35 15.32 7.17
CA GLN A 330 10.11 14.71 8.47
C GLN A 330 11.35 14.82 9.32
N VAL A 331 11.19 15.29 10.55
CA VAL A 331 12.25 15.34 11.55
C VAL A 331 11.75 14.63 12.81
N GLU A 332 12.58 13.76 13.34
CA GLU A 332 12.28 12.98 14.53
C GLU A 332 13.44 13.08 15.51
N ALA A 333 13.11 13.33 16.77
CA ALA A 333 14.05 13.30 17.86
C ALA A 333 13.54 12.36 18.98
N SER A 334 14.41 11.51 19.50
CA SER A 334 14.08 10.70 20.67
C SER A 334 15.24 10.68 21.67
N TYR A 335 14.91 10.87 22.95
CA TYR A 335 15.88 10.89 24.04
C TYR A 335 15.31 10.21 25.30
N PRO A 336 16.01 9.22 25.89
CA PRO A 336 15.58 8.55 27.11
C PRO A 336 15.91 9.41 28.34
N PHE A 337 14.93 10.08 28.96
CA PHE A 337 15.15 10.93 30.15
C PHE A 337 15.38 10.11 31.42
N PHE A 338 14.51 9.11 31.70
CA PHE A 338 14.58 8.25 32.88
C PHE A 338 14.33 6.78 32.50
N PRO A 339 14.74 5.80 33.33
CA PRO A 339 14.32 4.42 33.13
C PRO A 339 12.79 4.32 33.06
N GLY A 340 12.26 3.84 31.96
CA GLY A 340 10.82 3.74 31.70
C GLY A 340 10.15 4.99 31.12
N PHE A 341 10.86 6.13 30.98
CA PHE A 341 10.35 7.33 30.32
C PHE A 341 11.27 7.76 29.19
N THR A 342 10.84 7.50 27.96
CA THR A 342 11.46 8.02 26.74
C THR A 342 10.59 9.16 26.26
N LEU A 343 11.18 10.30 25.84
CA LEU A 343 10.42 11.34 25.14
C LEU A 343 9.74 10.67 23.94
N PRO A 344 8.41 10.71 23.87
CA PRO A 344 7.72 10.18 22.71
C PRO A 344 8.20 10.97 21.49
N ARG A 345 8.38 10.27 20.41
CA ARG A 345 8.70 10.70 19.06
C ARG A 345 8.05 12.04 18.73
N LEU A 346 8.84 13.12 18.67
CA LEU A 346 8.38 14.37 18.11
C LEU A 346 8.56 14.30 16.60
N THR A 347 7.49 14.14 15.88
CA THR A 347 7.51 14.15 14.40
C THR A 347 6.94 15.46 13.93
N VAL A 348 7.73 16.24 13.19
CA VAL A 348 7.25 17.43 12.47
C VAL A 348 7.31 17.09 10.98
N GLY A 349 6.14 16.93 10.37
CA GLY A 349 5.99 16.66 8.94
C GLY A 349 5.29 17.83 8.23
N ARG A 350 5.78 18.22 7.06
CA ARG A 350 5.09 19.16 6.16
C ARG A 350 4.93 18.47 4.81
N MET A 351 3.69 18.40 4.31
CA MET A 351 3.34 17.89 2.99
C MET A 351 2.72 19.00 2.13
N PRO A 352 3.50 19.91 1.54
CA PRO A 352 2.96 20.76 0.50
C PRO A 352 2.83 19.91 -0.78
N ARG A 353 1.62 19.74 -1.27
CA ARG A 353 1.32 19.24 -2.61
C ARG A 353 0.95 20.44 -3.47
N ARG A 354 1.57 20.59 -4.63
CA ARG A 354 1.20 21.62 -5.59
C ARG A 354 0.81 20.97 -6.91
N ILE A 355 -0.39 21.27 -7.35
CA ILE A 355 -0.89 20.93 -8.68
C ILE A 355 -1.02 22.27 -9.41
N THR A 356 -0.35 22.41 -10.55
CA THR A 356 -0.54 23.55 -11.45
C THR A 356 -1.15 23.02 -12.74
N THR A 357 -2.38 23.38 -13.00
CA THR A 357 -3.01 23.18 -14.31
C THR A 357 -2.51 24.30 -15.24
N GLU A 358 -2.02 23.92 -16.42
CA GLU A 358 -1.84 24.91 -17.48
C GLU A 358 -3.25 25.27 -17.99
N SER A 359 -3.56 26.57 -17.93
CA SER A 359 -4.81 27.17 -18.45
C SER A 359 -4.80 27.21 -19.98
#